data_ab37e2ad570c0d4f52d797cd983338fd
#
_entry.id   ab37e2ad570c0d4f52d797cd983338fd
#
_cell.length_a   1.000
_cell.length_b   1.000
_cell.length_c   1.000
_cell.angle_alpha   90.00
_cell.angle_beta   90.00
_cell.angle_gamma   90.00
#
_symmetry.space_group_name_H-M   'P 1'
#
loop_
_entity.id
_entity.type
_entity.pdbx_description
1 polymer ?
#
loop_
_entity_poly.entity_id
_entity_poly.type
_entity_poly.pdbx_seq_one_letter_code
_entity_poly.pdbx_strand_id
1 'polypeptide(L)'
;YVAVHLRGRLEPLPDEALRPMADELSAMFEARLAPKRPWTSAKMSDEAMVRMMRMILPFRLLIEGVEGTWKLGQNKTPEQRAGAVAGLEGWDEPSPRTELARLMRGVDVQGQ
;
A
#
# COMPACT_ATOMS: atom_id res chain seq x y z
N TYR A 1 5.44 1.94 -13.60
CA TYR A 1 4.84 2.08 -12.26
C TYR A 1 3.48 2.78 -12.33
N VAL A 2 2.71 2.57 -11.27
CA VAL A 2 1.51 3.36 -10.97
C VAL A 2 1.78 4.10 -9.65
N ALA A 3 1.43 5.38 -9.59
CA ALA A 3 1.50 6.18 -8.38
C ALA A 3 0.19 6.94 -8.18
N VAL A 4 -0.23 7.06 -6.93
CA VAL A 4 -1.38 7.88 -6.54
C VAL A 4 -0.90 8.91 -5.54
N HIS A 5 -1.18 10.18 -5.84
CA HIS A 5 -0.91 11.30 -4.95
C HIS A 5 -2.22 11.76 -4.31
N LEU A 6 -2.24 11.77 -3.00
CA LEU A 6 -3.35 12.29 -2.22
C LEU A 6 -2.97 13.66 -1.67
N ARG A 7 -3.82 14.65 -1.88
CA ARG A 7 -3.68 15.98 -1.26
C ARG A 7 -4.86 16.24 -0.34
N GLY A 8 -4.61 16.92 0.77
CA GLY A 8 -5.66 17.22 1.72
C GLY A 8 -5.14 17.86 2.99
N ARG A 9 -6.02 17.96 3.99
CA ARG A 9 -5.69 18.49 5.32
C ARG A 9 -5.50 17.36 6.31
N LEU A 10 -4.45 17.48 7.13
CA LEU A 10 -4.28 16.64 8.30
C LEU A 10 -5.05 17.23 9.48
N GLU A 11 -5.88 16.41 10.10
CA GLU A 11 -6.59 16.73 11.32
C GLU A 11 -6.10 15.83 12.45
N PRO A 12 -5.72 16.38 13.60
CA PRO A 12 -5.39 15.57 14.76
C PRO A 12 -6.65 14.82 15.24
N LEU A 13 -6.47 13.57 15.62
CA LEU A 13 -7.49 12.78 16.28
C LEU A 13 -7.21 12.75 17.79
N PRO A 14 -8.23 12.47 18.63
CA PRO A 14 -8.01 12.27 20.06
C PRO A 14 -7.12 11.04 20.29
N ASP A 15 -6.35 11.08 21.38
CA ASP A 15 -5.36 10.03 21.70
C ASP A 15 -5.99 8.63 21.79
N GLU A 16 -7.25 8.53 22.19
CA GLU A 16 -8.01 7.30 22.29
C GLU A 16 -8.19 6.58 20.94
N ALA A 17 -8.10 7.33 19.82
CA ALA A 17 -8.18 6.76 18.47
C ALA A 17 -6.93 5.95 18.10
N LEU A 18 -5.80 6.22 18.73
CA LEU A 18 -4.51 5.61 18.35
C LEU A 18 -4.51 4.10 18.54
N ARG A 19 -5.01 3.61 19.68
CA ARG A 19 -4.98 2.17 20.00
C ARG A 19 -5.77 1.33 18.99
N PRO A 20 -7.05 1.65 18.69
CA PRO A 20 -7.81 0.93 17.68
C PRO A 20 -7.16 0.97 16.30
N MET A 21 -6.63 2.14 15.88
CA MET A 21 -5.95 2.28 14.58
C MET A 21 -4.70 1.40 14.50
N ALA A 22 -3.89 1.35 15.55
CA ALA A 22 -2.68 0.54 15.60
C ALA A 22 -3.00 -0.96 15.60
N ASP A 23 -4.04 -1.38 16.30
CA ASP A 23 -4.49 -2.78 16.35
C ASP A 23 -5.03 -3.22 14.97
N GLU A 24 -5.83 -2.40 14.30
CA GLU A 24 -6.35 -2.67 12.96
C GLU A 24 -5.22 -2.77 11.92
N LEU A 25 -4.29 -1.82 11.94
CA LEU A 25 -3.13 -1.83 11.05
C LEU A 25 -2.27 -3.08 11.26
N SER A 26 -2.01 -3.44 12.52
CA SER A 26 -1.26 -4.65 12.87
C SER A 26 -1.97 -5.90 12.37
N ALA A 27 -3.27 -6.02 12.56
CA ALA A 27 -4.06 -7.16 12.10
C ALA A 27 -4.00 -7.31 10.57
N MET A 28 -4.07 -6.20 9.83
CA MET A 28 -3.99 -6.20 8.36
C MET A 28 -2.64 -6.71 7.86
N PHE A 29 -1.53 -6.31 8.48
CA PHE A 29 -0.20 -6.77 8.08
C PHE A 29 0.10 -8.19 8.56
N GLU A 30 -0.30 -8.57 9.76
CA GLU A 30 -0.12 -9.91 10.28
C GLU A 30 -0.90 -10.97 9.48
N ALA A 31 -2.08 -10.61 8.94
CA ALA A 31 -2.84 -11.50 8.06
C ALA A 31 -2.06 -11.94 6.81
N ARG A 32 -1.11 -11.12 6.33
CA ARG A 32 -0.27 -11.45 5.18
C ARG A 32 0.82 -12.47 5.50
N LEU A 33 1.04 -12.77 6.77
CA LEU A 33 2.05 -13.70 7.25
C LEU A 33 1.49 -15.09 7.55
N ALA A 34 0.26 -15.37 7.13
CA ALA A 34 -0.31 -16.71 7.28
C ALA A 34 0.60 -17.76 6.62
N PRO A 35 0.73 -18.96 7.21
CA PRO A 35 -0.02 -19.53 8.35
C PRO A 35 0.56 -19.18 9.75
N LYS A 36 1.49 -18.26 9.86
CA LYS A 36 2.02 -17.80 11.15
C LYS A 36 0.88 -17.29 12.04
N ARG A 37 0.89 -17.68 13.35
CA ARG A 37 -0.05 -17.11 14.33
C ARG A 37 0.14 -15.59 14.44
N PRO A 38 -0.91 -14.79 14.22
CA PRO A 38 -0.81 -13.33 14.26
C PRO A 38 -0.27 -12.80 15.59
N TRP A 39 0.53 -11.76 15.52
CA TRP A 39 0.86 -10.97 16.69
C TRP A 39 -0.33 -10.05 17.02
N THR A 40 -0.58 -9.85 18.32
CA THR A 40 -1.59 -8.91 18.81
C THR A 40 -1.03 -8.09 19.96
N SER A 41 -1.53 -6.88 20.12
CA SER A 41 -1.14 -5.95 21.19
C SER A 41 -1.43 -6.51 22.60
N ALA A 42 -2.33 -7.50 22.73
CA ALA A 42 -2.61 -8.19 23.99
C ALA A 42 -1.39 -8.94 24.56
N LYS A 43 -0.32 -9.11 23.78
CA LYS A 43 0.95 -9.70 24.26
C LYS A 43 1.86 -8.68 24.98
N MET A 44 1.52 -7.41 24.93
CA MET A 44 2.29 -6.35 25.57
C MET A 44 1.78 -6.08 26.99
N SER A 45 2.67 -5.68 27.89
CA SER A 45 2.22 -5.14 29.18
C SER A 45 1.61 -3.75 29.01
N ASP A 46 0.71 -3.37 29.94
CA ASP A 46 0.06 -2.06 29.90
C ASP A 46 1.07 -0.91 29.96
N GLU A 47 2.13 -1.05 30.75
CA GLU A 47 3.18 -0.03 30.86
C GLU A 47 3.96 0.13 29.53
N ALA A 48 4.27 -0.98 28.86
CA ALA A 48 4.94 -0.93 27.56
C ALA A 48 4.04 -0.28 26.52
N MET A 49 2.75 -0.61 26.52
CA MET A 49 1.77 -0.01 25.62
C MET A 49 1.65 1.49 25.84
N VAL A 50 1.45 1.94 27.07
CA VAL A 50 1.35 3.38 27.41
C VAL A 50 2.61 4.13 26.99
N ARG A 51 3.79 3.55 27.20
CA ARG A 51 5.05 4.17 26.80
C ARG A 51 5.18 4.32 25.28
N MET A 52 4.76 3.33 24.51
CA MET A 52 4.78 3.39 23.05
C MET A 52 3.76 4.41 22.51
N MET A 53 2.56 4.42 23.03
CA MET A 53 1.50 5.33 22.60
C MET A 53 1.87 6.81 22.79
N ARG A 54 2.64 7.14 23.82
CA ARG A 54 3.11 8.53 24.06
C ARG A 54 4.05 9.08 22.98
N MET A 55 4.59 8.23 22.12
CA MET A 55 5.53 8.63 21.06
C MET A 55 4.84 8.85 19.70
N ILE A 56 3.54 8.62 19.61
CA ILE A 56 2.79 8.63 18.35
C ILE A 56 1.56 9.51 18.52
N LEU A 57 1.28 10.32 17.49
CA LEU A 57 0.07 11.13 17.44
C LEU A 57 -0.83 10.62 16.30
N PRO A 58 -2.12 10.39 16.56
CA PRO A 58 -3.05 9.97 15.53
C PRO A 58 -3.53 11.17 14.70
N PHE A 59 -3.57 10.99 13.37
CA PHE A 59 -4.09 11.98 12.45
C PHE A 59 -5.01 11.33 11.42
N ARG A 60 -5.94 12.13 10.91
CA ARG A 60 -6.75 11.82 9.74
C ARG A 60 -6.35 12.74 8.59
N LEU A 61 -6.16 12.18 7.40
CA LEU A 61 -6.05 12.96 6.18
C LEU A 61 -7.44 13.13 5.56
N LEU A 62 -7.95 14.34 5.54
CA LEU A 62 -9.13 14.70 4.76
C LEU A 62 -8.69 14.92 3.32
N ILE A 63 -9.02 13.97 2.45
CA ILE A 63 -8.61 13.99 1.06
C ILE A 63 -9.44 15.03 0.30
N GLU A 64 -8.78 16.01 -0.29
CA GLU A 64 -9.35 17.09 -1.10
C GLU A 64 -9.01 16.93 -2.58
N GLY A 65 -7.97 16.13 -2.90
CA GLY A 65 -7.55 15.87 -4.28
C GLY A 65 -6.86 14.53 -4.40
N VAL A 66 -7.12 13.86 -5.53
CA VAL A 66 -6.48 12.59 -5.89
C VAL A 66 -5.93 12.73 -7.30
N GLU A 67 -4.65 12.45 -7.48
CA GLU A 67 -3.99 12.44 -8.80
C GLU A 67 -3.34 11.07 -9.03
N GLY A 68 -3.55 10.51 -10.20
CA GLY A 68 -2.94 9.23 -10.59
C GLY A 68 -1.95 9.40 -11.71
N THR A 69 -0.83 8.66 -11.65
CA THR A 69 0.16 8.57 -12.73
C THR A 69 0.35 7.11 -13.10
N TRP A 70 0.12 6.79 -14.37
CA TRP A 70 0.33 5.46 -14.93
C TRP A 70 1.46 5.52 -15.94
N LYS A 71 2.62 4.95 -15.60
CA LYS A 71 3.75 4.76 -16.52
C LYS A 71 3.89 3.28 -16.84
N LEU A 72 3.15 2.86 -17.86
CA LEU A 72 2.97 1.48 -18.26
C LEU A 72 3.73 1.11 -19.55
N GLY A 73 4.63 1.99 -20.00
CA GLY A 73 5.34 1.79 -21.26
C GLY A 73 4.50 2.15 -22.49
N GLN A 74 3.58 3.12 -22.36
CA GLN A 74 2.69 3.57 -23.46
C GLN A 74 3.46 4.05 -24.68
N ASN A 75 4.67 4.60 -24.48
CA ASN A 75 5.59 5.09 -25.50
C ASN A 75 6.58 4.03 -26.03
N LYS A 76 6.41 2.77 -25.65
CA LYS A 76 7.28 1.67 -26.07
C LYS A 76 6.60 0.81 -27.11
N THR A 77 7.43 0.10 -27.93
CA THR A 77 6.87 -0.87 -28.87
C THR A 77 6.23 -2.05 -28.14
N PRO A 78 5.29 -2.77 -28.77
CA PRO A 78 4.69 -3.96 -28.17
C PRO A 78 5.72 -4.98 -27.67
N GLU A 79 6.80 -5.20 -28.44
CA GLU A 79 7.87 -6.15 -28.10
C GLU A 79 8.64 -5.72 -26.86
N GLN A 80 8.99 -4.42 -26.77
CA GLN A 80 9.68 -3.85 -25.61
C GLN A 80 8.80 -3.96 -24.35
N ARG A 81 7.51 -3.71 -24.49
CA ARG A 81 6.55 -3.81 -23.40
C ARG A 81 6.35 -5.25 -22.95
N ALA A 82 6.25 -6.19 -23.91
CA ALA A 82 6.16 -7.62 -23.61
C ALA A 82 7.39 -8.13 -22.85
N GLY A 83 8.59 -7.69 -23.22
CA GLY A 83 9.82 -8.00 -22.48
C GLY A 83 9.80 -7.50 -21.03
N ALA A 84 9.32 -6.28 -20.80
CA ALA A 84 9.17 -5.73 -19.45
C ALA A 84 8.12 -6.50 -18.61
N VAL A 85 7.00 -6.89 -19.23
CA VAL A 85 5.96 -7.72 -18.60
C VAL A 85 6.53 -9.08 -18.18
N ALA A 86 7.26 -9.76 -19.06
CA ALA A 86 7.88 -11.04 -18.75
C ALA A 86 8.86 -10.94 -17.57
N GLY A 87 9.64 -9.85 -17.50
CA GLY A 87 10.52 -9.60 -16.35
C GLY A 87 9.78 -9.36 -15.03
N LEU A 88 8.56 -8.79 -15.06
CA LEU A 88 7.73 -8.62 -13.86
C LEU A 88 7.07 -9.93 -13.40
N GLU A 89 6.80 -10.86 -14.30
CA GLU A 89 6.12 -12.14 -14.04
C GLU A 89 7.06 -13.26 -13.61
N GLY A 90 8.35 -13.12 -13.86
CA GLY A 90 9.36 -14.10 -13.44
C GLY A 90 9.60 -14.20 -11.92
N TRP A 91 8.73 -13.62 -11.10
CA TRP A 91 8.81 -13.64 -9.64
C TRP A 91 7.65 -14.47 -9.06
N ASP A 92 7.99 -15.44 -8.22
CA ASP A 92 7.13 -16.54 -7.76
C ASP A 92 5.94 -16.19 -6.85
N GLU A 93 5.64 -14.91 -6.59
CA GLU A 93 4.58 -14.51 -5.65
C GLU A 93 3.60 -13.50 -6.26
N PRO A 94 2.28 -13.60 -5.94
CA PRO A 94 1.33 -12.53 -6.21
C PRO A 94 1.79 -11.24 -5.51
N SER A 95 2.20 -10.26 -6.29
CA SER A 95 2.79 -9.03 -5.77
C SER A 95 2.22 -7.84 -6.54
N PRO A 96 2.43 -6.61 -6.08
CA PRO A 96 2.11 -5.41 -6.87
C PRO A 96 2.71 -5.43 -8.29
N ARG A 97 3.75 -6.24 -8.52
CA ARG A 97 4.38 -6.46 -9.85
C ARG A 97 3.47 -7.21 -10.80
N THR A 98 2.74 -8.22 -10.32
CA THR A 98 1.78 -8.99 -11.13
C THR A 98 0.65 -8.07 -11.60
N GLU A 99 0.15 -7.19 -10.75
CA GLU A 99 -0.87 -6.21 -11.12
C GLU A 99 -0.31 -5.18 -12.10
N LEU A 100 0.93 -4.73 -11.93
CA LEU A 100 1.59 -3.84 -12.88
C LEU A 100 1.74 -4.52 -14.26
N ALA A 101 2.14 -5.78 -14.30
CA ALA A 101 2.23 -6.57 -15.55
C ALA A 101 0.88 -6.66 -16.24
N ARG A 102 -0.19 -6.93 -15.48
CA ARG A 102 -1.57 -6.96 -16.00
C ARG A 102 -1.99 -5.62 -16.63
N LEU A 103 -1.70 -4.51 -15.93
CA LEU A 103 -1.98 -3.16 -16.44
C LEU A 103 -1.18 -2.85 -17.70
N MET A 104 0.10 -3.26 -17.77
CA MET A 104 0.96 -3.04 -18.94
C MET A 104 0.47 -3.82 -20.17
N ARG A 105 -0.12 -5.01 -20.00
CA ARG A 105 -0.74 -5.77 -21.11
C ARG A 105 -1.98 -5.08 -21.66
N GLY A 106 -2.78 -4.47 -20.78
CA GLY A 106 -4.01 -3.78 -21.16
C GLY A 106 -3.80 -2.41 -21.80
N VAL A 107 -2.55 -1.99 -22.03
CA VAL A 107 -2.27 -0.76 -22.77
C VAL A 107 -2.53 -0.99 -24.25
N ASP A 108 -3.71 -0.57 -24.69
CA ASP A 108 -4.02 -0.47 -26.11
C ASP A 108 -3.18 0.63 -26.74
N VAL A 109 -2.43 0.27 -27.77
CA VAL A 109 -1.75 1.24 -28.63
C VAL A 109 -2.82 1.87 -29.53
N GLN A 110 -3.65 2.71 -28.94
CA GLN A 110 -4.55 3.57 -29.72
C GLN A 110 -3.85 4.91 -29.97
N GLY A 111 -3.40 5.03 -31.17
CA GLY A 111 -3.26 6.28 -31.89
C GLY A 111 -2.14 7.23 -31.44
N GLN A 112 -1.13 7.28 -32.22
CA GLN A 112 -0.43 8.54 -32.53
C GLN A 112 -1.36 9.47 -33.30
#